data_f3555da7822884eb0f41883a33dcb7ad
#
_entry.id   f3555da7822884eb0f41883a33dcb7ad
#
_cell.length_a   1.000
_cell.length_b   1.000
_cell.length_c   1.000
_cell.angle_alpha   90.00
_cell.angle_beta   90.00
_cell.angle_gamma   90.00
#
_symmetry.space_group_name_H-M   'P 1'
#
loop_
_entity.id
_entity.type
_entity.pdbx_description
1 polymer ?
#
loop_
_entity_poly.entity_id
_entity_poly.type
_entity_poly.pdbx_seq_one_letter_code
_entity_poly.pdbx_strand_id
1 'polypeptide(L)'
;MKHSTYTSVASAGFKATACAVVLLCGATTAQADTGKLLLTGGVSSIDGAAGGGLTPWAIIGSNATDGEIGVSANVTAAKTQDYGLRTYGVAVGIKNRVELSLARQDFDASPAIALNGIAPFGVTPGQHINMDIVGVKVRVAGDAVLDSDSLMPQIAVGLEYKSVKPGSIGSVLNFLGTKTSGTDVYVSATKLFLAQSVLVNGTLRYTNANQNGLLGFGSGAPGKNGRSLQPEISVAYLLSKNVAIGAEYRAKPNNLEALGRAAGLGGGLQEQAWKDVFVAWAPNKNVSLTLAYVDLGRIIPGITPKKQTGVYLSGQIAF
;
A
#
# COMPACT_ATOMS: atom_id res chain seq x y z
N MET A 1 -44.75 13.63 19.46
CA MET A 1 -44.08 12.39 19.01
C MET A 1 -44.06 12.35 17.49
N LYS A 2 -42.95 12.71 16.84
CA LYS A 2 -42.71 12.50 15.43
C LYS A 2 -41.28 11.98 15.30
N HIS A 3 -41.14 10.68 15.00
CA HIS A 3 -39.88 10.05 14.69
C HIS A 3 -39.45 10.48 13.27
N SER A 4 -38.28 11.10 13.18
CA SER A 4 -37.60 11.39 11.93
C SER A 4 -36.60 10.29 11.66
N THR A 5 -36.88 9.44 10.70
CA THR A 5 -35.98 8.44 10.14
C THR A 5 -35.08 9.12 9.12
N TYR A 6 -33.81 9.35 9.45
CA TYR A 6 -32.78 9.69 8.47
C TYR A 6 -32.17 8.40 7.92
N THR A 7 -32.61 8.02 6.73
CA THR A 7 -32.02 6.93 5.95
C THR A 7 -30.71 7.39 5.30
N SER A 8 -29.63 6.65 5.55
CA SER A 8 -28.31 6.85 4.96
C SER A 8 -28.29 6.44 3.48
N VAL A 9 -28.31 7.40 2.59
CA VAL A 9 -28.26 7.18 1.12
C VAL A 9 -26.83 7.16 0.56
N ALA A 10 -25.80 7.42 1.37
CA ALA A 10 -24.43 7.65 0.89
C ALA A 10 -23.59 6.38 0.66
N SER A 11 -24.04 5.18 1.10
CA SER A 11 -23.19 3.96 0.98
C SER A 11 -23.49 3.09 -0.24
N ALA A 12 -24.59 3.33 -0.93
CA ALA A 12 -25.02 2.50 -2.07
C ALA A 12 -24.32 2.86 -3.40
N GLY A 13 -23.93 4.11 -3.59
CA GLY A 13 -23.38 4.57 -4.88
C GLY A 13 -22.02 3.98 -5.25
N PHE A 14 -21.15 3.74 -4.25
CA PHE A 14 -19.79 3.26 -4.53
C PHE A 14 -19.70 1.75 -4.78
N LYS A 15 -20.58 0.98 -4.18
CA LYS A 15 -20.66 -0.49 -4.41
C LYS A 15 -21.13 -0.83 -5.82
N ALA A 16 -22.02 -0.01 -6.39
CA ALA A 16 -22.52 -0.20 -7.75
C ALA A 16 -21.48 0.17 -8.82
N THR A 17 -20.67 1.20 -8.59
CA THR A 17 -19.63 1.65 -9.55
C THR A 17 -18.46 0.66 -9.64
N ALA A 18 -18.05 0.05 -8.53
CA ALA A 18 -16.99 -0.97 -8.53
C ALA A 18 -17.43 -2.26 -9.27
N CYS A 19 -18.69 -2.69 -9.11
CA CYS A 19 -19.24 -3.82 -9.86
C CYS A 19 -19.42 -3.52 -11.36
N ALA A 20 -19.76 -2.30 -11.74
CA ALA A 20 -19.94 -1.92 -13.15
C ALA A 20 -18.63 -1.88 -13.94
N VAL A 21 -17.52 -1.48 -13.31
CA VAL A 21 -16.17 -1.49 -13.94
C VAL A 21 -15.70 -2.93 -14.19
N VAL A 22 -16.01 -3.87 -13.29
CA VAL A 22 -15.66 -5.29 -13.46
C VAL A 22 -16.48 -5.93 -14.59
N LEU A 23 -17.73 -5.53 -14.79
CA LEU A 23 -18.60 -6.08 -15.84
C LEU A 23 -18.30 -5.54 -17.24
N LEU A 24 -17.75 -4.34 -17.37
CA LEU A 24 -17.36 -3.75 -18.66
C LEU A 24 -16.05 -4.30 -19.22
N CYS A 25 -15.15 -4.83 -18.38
CA CYS A 25 -13.92 -5.47 -18.82
C CYS A 25 -14.07 -6.91 -19.32
N GLY A 26 -15.25 -7.52 -19.18
CA GLY A 26 -15.52 -8.91 -19.57
C GLY A 26 -15.80 -9.15 -21.05
N ALA A 27 -15.72 -8.13 -21.93
CA ALA A 27 -16.14 -8.24 -23.33
C ALA A 27 -15.01 -8.19 -24.36
N THR A 28 -13.73 -8.12 -23.96
CA THR A 28 -12.63 -8.27 -24.89
C THR A 28 -11.95 -9.61 -24.64
N THR A 29 -12.19 -10.58 -25.52
CA THR A 29 -11.38 -11.79 -25.62
C THR A 29 -9.97 -11.39 -26.07
N ALA A 30 -9.12 -10.97 -25.14
CA ALA A 30 -7.73 -10.81 -25.39
C ALA A 30 -7.11 -12.21 -25.51
N GLN A 31 -6.86 -12.64 -26.71
CA GLN A 31 -6.00 -13.76 -27.04
C GLN A 31 -4.56 -13.35 -26.72
N ALA A 32 -4.15 -13.50 -25.47
CA ALA A 32 -2.75 -13.30 -25.08
C ALA A 32 -2.12 -14.67 -24.80
N ASP A 33 -1.55 -15.25 -25.84
CA ASP A 33 -0.76 -16.48 -25.72
C ASP A 33 0.68 -16.19 -25.24
N THR A 34 1.03 -14.93 -24.99
CA THR A 34 2.37 -14.45 -24.58
C THR A 34 2.29 -13.47 -23.42
N GLY A 35 1.45 -13.75 -22.40
CA GLY A 35 1.37 -12.91 -21.21
C GLY A 35 2.64 -13.01 -20.35
N LYS A 36 2.78 -12.09 -19.39
CA LYS A 36 3.83 -12.11 -18.37
C LYS A 36 3.83 -13.46 -17.63
N LEU A 37 5.00 -13.88 -17.15
CA LEU A 37 5.10 -15.05 -16.28
C LEU A 37 4.20 -14.89 -15.05
N LEU A 38 3.59 -15.99 -14.60
CA LEU A 38 2.77 -16.00 -13.38
C LEU A 38 3.55 -15.39 -12.22
N LEU A 39 2.90 -14.63 -11.38
CA LEU A 39 3.46 -13.87 -10.26
C LEU A 39 4.43 -12.73 -10.63
N THR A 40 4.87 -12.60 -11.90
CA THR A 40 5.74 -11.49 -12.33
C THR A 40 4.95 -10.26 -12.78
N GLY A 41 3.65 -10.39 -13.03
CA GLY A 41 2.71 -9.26 -13.12
C GLY A 41 2.46 -8.61 -11.76
N GLY A 42 3.03 -9.19 -10.73
CA GLY A 42 3.03 -8.74 -9.35
C GLY A 42 1.75 -9.08 -8.61
N VAL A 43 1.79 -8.73 -7.36
CA VAL A 43 0.65 -8.50 -6.51
C VAL A 43 0.49 -6.99 -6.46
N SER A 44 -0.65 -6.46 -6.07
CA SER A 44 -0.78 -5.04 -5.78
C SER A 44 -0.36 -4.78 -4.34
N SER A 45 0.46 -3.76 -4.14
CA SER A 45 0.78 -3.26 -2.81
C SER A 45 -0.45 -2.62 -2.16
N ILE A 46 -0.38 -2.42 -0.85
CA ILE A 46 -1.43 -1.70 -0.10
C ILE A 46 -1.67 -0.27 -0.63
N ASP A 47 -0.72 0.30 -1.36
CA ASP A 47 -0.84 1.63 -1.99
C ASP A 47 -1.46 1.56 -3.41
N GLY A 48 -1.76 0.35 -3.92
CA GLY A 48 -2.41 0.13 -5.20
C GLY A 48 -1.47 -0.03 -6.39
N ALA A 49 -0.20 0.33 -6.27
CA ALA A 49 0.81 0.09 -7.29
C ALA A 49 1.17 -1.41 -7.36
N ALA A 50 1.47 -1.93 -8.55
CA ALA A 50 2.00 -3.28 -8.67
C ALA A 50 3.32 -3.43 -7.92
N GLY A 51 3.45 -4.55 -7.18
CA GLY A 51 4.61 -4.78 -6.32
C GLY A 51 4.45 -6.01 -5.47
N GLY A 52 5.10 -6.04 -4.34
CA GLY A 52 4.79 -6.93 -3.23
C GLY A 52 3.61 -6.41 -2.42
N GLY A 53 3.32 -7.01 -1.28
CA GLY A 53 2.23 -6.56 -0.41
C GLY A 53 2.50 -5.18 0.20
N LEU A 54 3.72 -4.93 0.64
CA LEU A 54 4.13 -3.69 1.30
C LEU A 54 4.84 -2.72 0.36
N THR A 55 5.59 -3.19 -0.62
CA THR A 55 6.51 -2.37 -1.42
C THR A 55 6.12 -2.33 -2.90
N PRO A 56 6.21 -1.17 -3.59
CA PRO A 56 6.07 -1.12 -5.03
C PRO A 56 7.31 -1.72 -5.69
N TRP A 57 7.10 -2.51 -6.74
CA TRP A 57 8.18 -3.02 -7.59
C TRP A 57 8.27 -2.22 -8.89
N ALA A 58 9.38 -2.39 -9.61
CA ALA A 58 9.54 -1.72 -10.91
C ALA A 58 8.62 -2.28 -12.00
N ILE A 59 7.98 -3.42 -11.78
CA ILE A 59 7.04 -4.04 -12.72
C ILE A 59 5.79 -3.19 -12.92
N ILE A 60 5.23 -3.26 -14.12
CA ILE A 60 3.95 -2.65 -14.47
C ILE A 60 2.85 -3.68 -14.22
N GLY A 61 1.82 -3.30 -13.47
CA GLY A 61 0.69 -4.17 -13.14
C GLY A 61 -0.11 -4.60 -14.37
N SER A 62 -0.89 -5.67 -14.22
CA SER A 62 -1.63 -6.37 -15.26
C SER A 62 -0.81 -7.42 -16.04
N ASN A 63 -1.50 -8.20 -16.84
CA ASN A 63 -0.91 -9.20 -17.73
C ASN A 63 -0.46 -8.62 -19.09
N ALA A 64 -0.75 -7.34 -19.37
CA ALA A 64 -0.44 -6.69 -20.63
C ALA A 64 1.07 -6.64 -20.92
N THR A 65 1.42 -6.95 -22.16
CA THR A 65 2.77 -6.87 -22.72
C THR A 65 2.99 -5.53 -23.45
N ASP A 66 4.10 -5.41 -24.19
CA ASP A 66 4.56 -4.13 -24.75
C ASP A 66 3.60 -3.46 -25.77
N GLY A 67 2.68 -4.21 -26.38
CA GLY A 67 1.67 -3.67 -27.32
C GLY A 67 0.29 -3.41 -26.72
N GLU A 68 0.07 -3.81 -25.46
CA GLU A 68 -1.27 -4.02 -24.91
C GLU A 68 -1.59 -3.04 -23.77
N ILE A 69 -2.89 -2.96 -23.46
CA ILE A 69 -3.41 -2.31 -22.24
C ILE A 69 -4.06 -3.39 -21.40
N GLY A 70 -3.70 -3.47 -20.14
CA GLY A 70 -4.30 -4.40 -19.20
C GLY A 70 -4.76 -3.70 -17.93
N VAL A 71 -5.59 -4.39 -17.18
CA VAL A 71 -6.19 -3.88 -15.94
C VAL A 71 -5.98 -4.91 -14.84
N SER A 72 -5.76 -4.44 -13.63
CA SER A 72 -5.80 -5.26 -12.43
C SER A 72 -6.69 -4.62 -11.36
N ALA A 73 -7.27 -5.46 -10.50
CA ALA A 73 -8.01 -5.02 -9.33
C ALA A 73 -7.66 -5.92 -8.15
N ASN A 74 -7.55 -5.32 -6.97
CA ASN A 74 -7.20 -6.04 -5.76
C ASN A 74 -8.05 -5.65 -4.55
N VAL A 75 -8.18 -6.59 -3.64
CA VAL A 75 -8.74 -6.39 -2.30
C VAL A 75 -7.78 -7.00 -1.30
N THR A 76 -7.45 -6.22 -0.29
CA THR A 76 -6.52 -6.64 0.78
C THR A 76 -7.16 -6.40 2.14
N ALA A 77 -6.94 -7.32 3.07
CA ALA A 77 -7.28 -7.17 4.47
C ALA A 77 -6.09 -7.57 5.34
N ALA A 78 -5.75 -6.73 6.31
CA ALA A 78 -4.78 -7.04 7.35
C ALA A 78 -5.42 -6.84 8.72
N LYS A 79 -5.15 -7.77 9.64
CA LYS A 79 -5.59 -7.67 11.03
C LYS A 79 -4.41 -7.94 11.94
N THR A 80 -4.14 -6.98 12.82
CA THR A 80 -3.15 -7.10 13.90
C THR A 80 -3.84 -7.21 15.26
N GLN A 81 -3.07 -7.15 16.36
CA GLN A 81 -3.64 -7.25 17.70
C GLN A 81 -4.70 -6.17 17.97
N ASP A 82 -4.38 -4.91 17.62
CA ASP A 82 -5.23 -3.76 18.01
C ASP A 82 -5.85 -3.06 16.79
N TYR A 83 -5.28 -3.23 15.58
CA TYR A 83 -5.66 -2.49 14.38
C TYR A 83 -6.13 -3.41 13.24
N GLY A 84 -6.84 -2.81 12.30
CA GLY A 84 -7.25 -3.43 11.05
C GLY A 84 -7.01 -2.50 9.86
N LEU A 85 -6.69 -3.07 8.70
CA LEU A 85 -6.57 -2.34 7.44
C LEU A 85 -7.33 -3.10 6.36
N ARG A 86 -8.12 -2.38 5.57
CA ARG A 86 -8.68 -2.87 4.31
C ARG A 86 -8.24 -1.96 3.20
N THR A 87 -7.88 -2.55 2.06
CA THR A 87 -7.47 -1.79 0.88
C THR A 87 -8.21 -2.31 -0.34
N TYR A 88 -8.62 -1.40 -1.19
CA TYR A 88 -9.23 -1.68 -2.49
C TYR A 88 -8.42 -0.90 -3.52
N GLY A 89 -7.99 -1.57 -4.57
CA GLY A 89 -7.18 -0.96 -5.61
C GLY A 89 -7.55 -1.39 -7.00
N VAL A 90 -7.29 -0.51 -7.97
CA VAL A 90 -7.32 -0.81 -9.40
C VAL A 90 -6.11 -0.17 -10.06
N ALA A 91 -5.55 -0.86 -11.04
CA ALA A 91 -4.46 -0.31 -11.84
C ALA A 91 -4.65 -0.62 -13.32
N VAL A 92 -4.18 0.28 -14.16
CA VAL A 92 -4.14 0.13 -15.62
C VAL A 92 -2.70 0.16 -16.05
N GLY A 93 -2.24 -0.93 -16.68
CA GLY A 93 -0.93 -1.03 -17.31
C GLY A 93 -1.04 -0.73 -18.80
N ILE A 94 -0.25 0.22 -19.28
CA ILE A 94 -0.24 0.67 -20.68
C ILE A 94 1.10 0.29 -21.28
N LYS A 95 1.07 -0.60 -22.29
CA LYS A 95 2.24 -1.02 -23.07
C LYS A 95 3.40 -1.48 -22.19
N ASN A 96 3.10 -2.17 -21.06
CA ASN A 96 4.10 -2.60 -20.08
C ASN A 96 5.10 -1.49 -19.69
N ARG A 97 4.72 -0.23 -19.83
CA ARG A 97 5.58 0.93 -19.62
C ARG A 97 5.03 1.94 -18.61
N VAL A 98 3.74 2.19 -18.64
CA VAL A 98 3.08 3.14 -17.73
C VAL A 98 2.03 2.40 -16.93
N GLU A 99 1.96 2.69 -15.64
CA GLU A 99 0.91 2.23 -14.73
C GLU A 99 0.21 3.44 -14.12
N LEU A 100 -1.11 3.44 -14.19
CA LEU A 100 -1.97 4.36 -13.47
C LEU A 100 -2.70 3.55 -12.40
N SER A 101 -2.68 3.97 -11.14
CA SER A 101 -3.30 3.26 -10.04
C SER A 101 -4.18 4.15 -9.19
N LEU A 102 -5.24 3.57 -8.66
CA LEU A 102 -6.13 4.16 -7.68
C LEU A 102 -6.29 3.17 -6.53
N ALA A 103 -6.17 3.63 -5.30
CA ALA A 103 -6.45 2.81 -4.13
C ALA A 103 -7.16 3.60 -3.04
N ARG A 104 -7.89 2.86 -2.22
CA ARG A 104 -8.47 3.36 -0.97
C ARG A 104 -8.08 2.45 0.16
N GLN A 105 -7.55 3.01 1.22
CA GLN A 105 -7.29 2.36 2.49
C GLN A 105 -8.35 2.78 3.50
N ASP A 106 -8.85 1.81 4.26
CA ASP A 106 -9.73 1.99 5.42
C ASP A 106 -9.03 1.36 6.62
N PHE A 107 -8.53 2.21 7.50
CA PHE A 107 -7.76 1.82 8.68
C PHE A 107 -8.62 1.96 9.93
N ASP A 108 -8.84 0.84 10.62
CA ASP A 108 -9.51 0.79 11.93
C ASP A 108 -8.56 1.38 12.99
N ALA A 109 -8.86 2.60 13.39
CA ALA A 109 -8.13 3.36 14.39
C ALA A 109 -8.88 3.40 15.76
N SER A 110 -9.73 2.41 16.02
CA SER A 110 -10.51 2.31 17.27
C SER A 110 -9.69 2.50 18.54
N PRO A 111 -8.42 2.04 18.66
CA PRO A 111 -7.59 2.29 19.84
C PRO A 111 -7.36 3.78 20.16
N ALA A 112 -7.52 4.68 19.16
CA ALA A 112 -7.40 6.12 19.38
C ALA A 112 -8.46 6.68 20.38
N ILE A 113 -9.49 5.90 20.72
CA ILE A 113 -10.45 6.24 21.79
C ILE A 113 -9.76 6.53 23.13
N ALA A 114 -8.55 5.99 23.35
CA ALA A 114 -7.73 6.30 24.51
C ALA A 114 -7.38 7.79 24.66
N LEU A 115 -7.49 8.57 23.57
CA LEU A 115 -7.31 10.03 23.58
C LEU A 115 -8.59 10.79 23.96
N ASN A 116 -9.73 10.10 24.06
CA ASN A 116 -10.99 10.73 24.45
C ASN A 116 -10.92 11.20 25.91
N GLY A 117 -11.36 12.41 26.17
CA GLY A 117 -11.25 13.05 27.49
C GLY A 117 -9.92 13.78 27.71
N ILE A 118 -8.95 13.71 26.81
CA ILE A 118 -7.75 14.55 26.81
C ILE A 118 -8.05 15.77 25.92
N ALA A 119 -8.24 16.94 26.51
CA ALA A 119 -8.46 18.17 25.75
C ALA A 119 -7.21 18.49 24.88
N PRO A 120 -7.37 18.93 23.63
CA PRO A 120 -8.61 19.27 22.92
C PRO A 120 -9.19 18.10 22.07
N PHE A 121 -8.86 16.85 22.36
CA PHE A 121 -9.23 15.71 21.52
C PHE A 121 -10.62 15.18 21.84
N GLY A 122 -11.43 14.94 20.80
CA GLY A 122 -12.76 14.34 20.89
C GLY A 122 -12.85 13.16 19.91
N VAL A 123 -12.21 12.03 20.24
CA VAL A 123 -12.22 10.83 19.41
C VAL A 123 -13.49 10.05 19.61
N THR A 124 -14.19 9.69 18.54
CA THR A 124 -15.42 8.89 18.60
C THR A 124 -15.11 7.39 18.62
N PRO A 125 -15.94 6.58 19.33
CA PRO A 125 -15.80 5.12 19.29
C PRO A 125 -15.88 4.58 17.85
N GLY A 126 -15.11 3.52 17.56
CA GLY A 126 -15.10 2.90 16.22
C GLY A 126 -14.52 3.80 15.13
N GLN A 127 -13.56 4.65 15.47
CA GLN A 127 -12.94 5.58 14.55
C GLN A 127 -12.19 4.86 13.42
N HIS A 128 -12.45 5.25 12.18
CA HIS A 128 -11.70 4.83 10.99
C HIS A 128 -10.99 6.02 10.36
N ILE A 129 -9.82 5.76 9.77
CA ILE A 129 -9.08 6.69 8.92
C ILE A 129 -9.16 6.16 7.49
N ASN A 130 -9.70 6.97 6.58
CA ASN A 130 -9.73 6.65 5.17
C ASN A 130 -8.64 7.42 4.43
N MET A 131 -7.92 6.77 3.51
CA MET A 131 -6.93 7.40 2.67
C MET A 131 -7.16 7.02 1.21
N ASP A 132 -7.31 8.03 0.35
CA ASP A 132 -7.38 7.87 -1.10
C ASP A 132 -5.99 8.08 -1.69
N ILE A 133 -5.59 7.21 -2.62
CA ILE A 133 -4.26 7.20 -3.25
C ILE A 133 -4.43 7.21 -4.77
N VAL A 134 -3.73 8.10 -5.43
CA VAL A 134 -3.61 8.15 -6.90
C VAL A 134 -2.14 7.97 -7.24
N GLY A 135 -1.82 6.97 -8.05
CA GLY A 135 -0.45 6.63 -8.42
C GLY A 135 -0.20 6.68 -9.92
N VAL A 136 1.01 7.04 -10.27
CA VAL A 136 1.58 6.92 -11.62
C VAL A 136 2.96 6.29 -11.48
N LYS A 137 3.24 5.25 -12.27
CA LYS A 137 4.55 4.61 -12.34
C LYS A 137 4.97 4.46 -13.80
N VAL A 138 6.23 4.74 -14.11
CA VAL A 138 6.80 4.64 -15.46
C VAL A 138 8.04 3.77 -15.41
N ARG A 139 8.06 2.69 -16.18
CA ARG A 139 9.26 1.90 -16.48
C ARG A 139 10.18 2.74 -17.36
N VAL A 140 11.37 3.04 -16.87
CA VAL A 140 12.33 3.91 -17.57
C VAL A 140 13.43 3.10 -18.26
N ALA A 141 13.82 1.94 -17.72
CA ALA A 141 14.87 1.10 -18.29
C ALA A 141 14.73 -0.36 -17.87
N GLY A 142 15.41 -1.25 -18.61
CA GLY A 142 15.58 -2.66 -18.30
C GLY A 142 14.31 -3.50 -18.42
N ASP A 143 14.48 -4.80 -18.16
CA ASP A 143 13.40 -5.78 -18.05
C ASP A 143 13.63 -6.66 -16.83
N ALA A 144 12.56 -6.95 -16.08
CA ALA A 144 12.67 -7.75 -14.87
C ALA A 144 12.85 -9.24 -15.13
N VAL A 145 12.34 -9.75 -16.27
CA VAL A 145 12.15 -11.17 -16.53
C VAL A 145 12.76 -11.62 -17.86
N LEU A 146 12.47 -10.91 -18.94
CA LEU A 146 12.76 -11.38 -20.32
C LEU A 146 14.22 -11.23 -20.72
N ASP A 147 15.00 -10.47 -20.00
CA ASP A 147 16.43 -10.27 -20.27
C ASP A 147 17.27 -11.09 -19.29
N SER A 148 17.21 -12.43 -19.46
CA SER A 148 17.90 -13.38 -18.56
C SER A 148 19.43 -13.29 -18.65
N ASP A 149 19.95 -12.81 -19.77
CA ASP A 149 21.39 -12.71 -20.05
C ASP A 149 21.98 -11.39 -19.58
N SER A 150 21.13 -10.44 -19.15
CA SER A 150 21.54 -9.14 -18.64
C SER A 150 21.35 -9.05 -17.13
N LEU A 151 22.35 -8.53 -16.42
CA LEU A 151 22.22 -8.14 -15.00
C LEU A 151 21.41 -6.85 -14.80
N MET A 152 21.07 -6.15 -15.88
CA MET A 152 20.28 -4.92 -15.84
C MET A 152 18.90 -5.17 -15.23
N PRO A 153 18.54 -4.59 -14.07
CA PRO A 153 17.20 -4.72 -13.52
C PRO A 153 16.21 -3.86 -14.32
N GLN A 154 14.94 -4.20 -14.23
CA GLN A 154 13.90 -3.25 -14.60
C GLN A 154 13.90 -2.10 -13.59
N ILE A 155 13.91 -0.85 -14.10
CA ILE A 155 13.89 0.36 -13.31
C ILE A 155 12.61 1.13 -13.62
N ALA A 156 11.91 1.56 -12.56
CA ALA A 156 10.73 2.39 -12.68
C ALA A 156 10.79 3.56 -11.71
N VAL A 157 10.18 4.66 -12.13
CA VAL A 157 9.93 5.84 -11.27
C VAL A 157 8.44 5.95 -11.04
N GLY A 158 8.04 6.19 -9.79
CA GLY A 158 6.64 6.34 -9.42
C GLY A 158 6.38 7.55 -8.55
N LEU A 159 5.13 7.99 -8.60
CA LEU A 159 4.58 9.07 -7.80
C LEU A 159 3.24 8.61 -7.24
N GLU A 160 2.99 8.85 -5.95
CA GLU A 160 1.73 8.58 -5.27
C GLU A 160 1.25 9.84 -4.55
N TYR A 161 0.13 10.38 -4.97
CA TYR A 161 -0.59 11.41 -4.23
C TYR A 161 -1.57 10.74 -3.26
N LYS A 162 -1.47 11.09 -1.98
CA LYS A 162 -2.26 10.51 -0.88
C LYS A 162 -3.07 11.60 -0.20
N SER A 163 -4.35 11.32 0.05
CA SER A 163 -5.28 12.24 0.72
C SER A 163 -6.02 11.51 1.84
N VAL A 164 -5.83 11.98 3.06
CA VAL A 164 -6.36 11.38 4.29
C VAL A 164 -7.66 12.07 4.69
N LYS A 165 -8.65 11.25 5.05
CA LYS A 165 -9.91 11.66 5.69
C LYS A 165 -9.89 11.13 7.12
N PRO A 166 -9.38 11.92 8.09
CA PRO A 166 -9.05 11.42 9.42
C PRO A 166 -10.27 11.24 10.33
N GLY A 167 -11.45 11.71 9.95
CA GLY A 167 -12.63 11.69 10.84
C GLY A 167 -12.39 12.50 12.12
N SER A 168 -12.78 11.95 13.26
CA SER A 168 -12.61 12.61 14.58
C SER A 168 -11.14 12.73 15.02
N ILE A 169 -10.21 11.98 14.42
CA ILE A 169 -8.76 12.11 14.68
C ILE A 169 -8.19 13.39 14.02
N GLY A 170 -8.95 14.11 13.22
CA GLY A 170 -8.50 15.36 12.61
C GLY A 170 -7.96 16.39 13.60
N SER A 171 -8.55 16.51 14.79
CA SER A 171 -8.05 17.36 15.87
C SER A 171 -6.65 16.93 16.35
N VAL A 172 -6.40 15.62 16.42
CA VAL A 172 -5.10 15.05 16.81
C VAL A 172 -4.06 15.35 15.71
N LEU A 173 -4.39 15.14 14.44
CA LEU A 173 -3.48 15.45 13.32
C LEU A 173 -3.13 16.94 13.26
N ASN A 174 -4.10 17.82 13.50
CA ASN A 174 -3.86 19.26 13.58
C ASN A 174 -2.94 19.62 14.75
N PHE A 175 -3.13 19.01 15.91
CA PHE A 175 -2.24 19.20 17.08
C PHE A 175 -0.81 18.72 16.78
N LEU A 176 -0.66 17.60 16.07
CA LEU A 176 0.65 17.10 15.64
C LEU A 176 1.29 17.97 14.52
N GLY A 177 0.55 18.94 13.97
CA GLY A 177 1.00 19.80 12.87
C GLY A 177 1.22 19.06 11.57
N THR A 178 0.51 17.94 11.36
CA THR A 178 0.60 17.15 10.13
C THR A 178 -0.40 17.63 9.08
N LYS A 179 -0.05 17.48 7.80
CA LYS A 179 -0.96 17.75 6.68
C LYS A 179 -1.76 16.51 6.34
N THR A 180 -3.01 16.68 5.90
CA THR A 180 -3.89 15.57 5.50
C THR A 180 -3.65 15.09 4.07
N SER A 181 -2.72 15.69 3.34
CA SER A 181 -2.32 15.23 2.01
C SER A 181 -0.83 15.37 1.79
N GLY A 182 -0.29 14.53 0.93
CA GLY A 182 1.11 14.56 0.55
C GLY A 182 1.38 13.73 -0.69
N THR A 183 2.60 13.83 -1.19
CA THR A 183 3.06 13.10 -2.37
C THR A 183 4.33 12.37 -2.05
N ASP A 184 4.37 11.09 -2.35
CA ASP A 184 5.57 10.26 -2.32
C ASP A 184 6.13 10.14 -3.73
N VAL A 185 7.44 10.19 -3.87
CA VAL A 185 8.15 9.88 -5.12
C VAL A 185 9.06 8.70 -4.83
N TYR A 186 9.14 7.73 -5.73
CA TYR A 186 10.01 6.59 -5.54
C TYR A 186 10.68 6.13 -6.83
N VAL A 187 11.82 5.46 -6.67
CA VAL A 187 12.50 4.73 -7.71
C VAL A 187 12.63 3.29 -7.26
N SER A 188 12.19 2.36 -8.11
CA SER A 188 12.28 0.92 -7.85
C SER A 188 13.17 0.25 -8.88
N ALA A 189 13.89 -0.79 -8.45
CA ALA A 189 14.68 -1.67 -9.31
C ALA A 189 14.32 -3.12 -8.97
N THR A 190 13.86 -3.88 -9.97
CA THR A 190 13.41 -5.27 -9.81
C THR A 190 14.10 -6.18 -10.78
N LYS A 191 14.61 -7.32 -10.30
CA LYS A 191 15.19 -8.38 -11.14
C LYS A 191 14.77 -9.75 -10.66
N LEU A 192 14.36 -10.59 -11.61
CA LEU A 192 14.16 -12.02 -11.41
C LEU A 192 15.35 -12.77 -11.98
N PHE A 193 16.09 -13.44 -11.13
CA PHE A 193 17.17 -14.37 -11.48
C PHE A 193 16.55 -15.74 -11.75
N LEU A 194 16.21 -16.01 -13.01
CA LEU A 194 15.46 -17.22 -13.41
C LEU A 194 16.19 -18.51 -13.03
N ALA A 195 17.51 -18.59 -13.24
CA ALA A 195 18.31 -19.77 -12.92
C ALA A 195 18.30 -20.10 -11.41
N GLN A 196 18.16 -19.10 -10.54
CA GLN A 196 18.08 -19.25 -9.10
C GLN A 196 16.65 -19.21 -8.58
N SER A 197 15.67 -18.92 -9.44
CA SER A 197 14.27 -18.73 -9.06
C SER A 197 14.07 -17.62 -8.00
N VAL A 198 14.94 -16.60 -7.97
CA VAL A 198 14.92 -15.52 -6.97
C VAL A 198 14.57 -14.20 -7.62
N LEU A 199 13.54 -13.54 -7.08
CA LEU A 199 13.21 -12.16 -7.40
C LEU A 199 13.74 -11.25 -6.27
N VAL A 200 14.40 -10.17 -6.66
CA VAL A 200 14.87 -9.12 -5.75
C VAL A 200 14.32 -7.78 -6.22
N ASN A 201 13.80 -7.00 -5.29
CA ASN A 201 13.39 -5.62 -5.52
C ASN A 201 14.00 -4.70 -4.45
N GLY A 202 14.50 -3.56 -4.89
CA GLY A 202 14.89 -2.44 -4.04
C GLY A 202 14.16 -1.18 -4.46
N THR A 203 13.61 -0.45 -3.51
CA THR A 203 12.91 0.82 -3.74
C THR A 203 13.45 1.89 -2.80
N LEU A 204 13.70 3.07 -3.33
CA LEU A 204 14.00 4.27 -2.54
C LEU A 204 12.83 5.23 -2.68
N ARG A 205 12.15 5.51 -1.56
CA ARG A 205 11.01 6.41 -1.48
C ARG A 205 11.40 7.72 -0.83
N TYR A 206 11.10 8.84 -1.45
CA TYR A 206 11.26 10.19 -0.92
C TYR A 206 9.93 10.69 -0.38
N THR A 207 9.78 10.68 0.95
CA THR A 207 8.51 10.86 1.64
C THR A 207 8.65 11.60 2.98
N ASN A 208 7.57 12.20 3.45
CA ASN A 208 7.37 12.65 4.83
C ASN A 208 6.06 12.07 5.42
N ALA A 209 5.56 10.97 4.86
CA ALA A 209 4.34 10.30 5.26
C ALA A 209 4.51 9.60 6.62
N ASN A 210 3.68 9.94 7.61
CA ASN A 210 3.64 9.26 8.90
C ASN A 210 2.73 8.03 8.80
N GLN A 211 3.22 6.87 9.27
CA GLN A 211 2.51 5.59 9.13
C GLN A 211 1.95 5.38 7.71
N ASN A 212 2.82 5.51 6.70
CA ASN A 212 2.47 5.44 5.28
C ASN A 212 1.49 6.52 4.79
N GLY A 213 1.27 7.58 5.55
CA GLY A 213 0.33 8.66 5.27
C GLY A 213 -0.92 8.64 6.14
N LEU A 214 -1.27 7.51 6.77
CA LEU A 214 -2.47 7.37 7.62
C LEU A 214 -2.50 8.38 8.78
N LEU A 215 -1.33 8.75 9.31
CA LEU A 215 -1.21 9.81 10.33
C LEU A 215 -0.78 11.17 9.76
N GLY A 216 -1.09 11.40 8.48
CA GLY A 216 -0.77 12.63 7.77
C GLY A 216 0.70 12.73 7.36
N PHE A 217 1.13 13.93 6.98
CA PHE A 217 2.42 14.19 6.35
C PHE A 217 3.18 15.30 7.09
N GLY A 218 4.46 15.03 7.38
CA GLY A 218 5.32 15.95 8.13
C GLY A 218 5.01 16.01 9.61
N SER A 219 5.43 17.08 10.27
CA SER A 219 5.28 17.29 11.72
C SER A 219 5.33 18.78 12.05
N GLY A 220 4.67 19.19 13.11
CA GLY A 220 4.81 20.53 13.70
C GLY A 220 6.14 20.76 14.39
N ALA A 221 6.97 19.73 14.59
CA ALA A 221 8.30 19.89 15.17
C ALA A 221 9.25 20.62 14.22
N PRO A 222 10.08 21.57 14.71
CA PRO A 222 11.05 22.27 13.88
C PRO A 222 11.97 21.31 13.13
N GLY A 223 12.15 21.53 11.82
CA GLY A 223 13.04 20.74 10.96
C GLY A 223 12.51 19.33 10.61
N LYS A 224 11.31 18.94 11.03
CA LYS A 224 10.73 17.61 10.80
C LYS A 224 9.56 17.57 9.80
N ASN A 225 9.36 18.65 9.06
CA ASN A 225 8.32 18.72 8.02
C ASN A 225 8.83 18.32 6.63
N GLY A 226 10.15 18.17 6.47
CA GLY A 226 10.80 17.78 5.22
C GLY A 226 10.62 16.30 4.89
N ARG A 227 10.85 15.98 3.61
CA ARG A 227 10.90 14.59 3.13
C ARG A 227 12.28 13.99 3.40
N SER A 228 12.32 12.68 3.56
CA SER A 228 13.54 11.87 3.68
C SER A 228 13.50 10.65 2.79
N LEU A 229 14.66 10.11 2.44
CA LEU A 229 14.77 8.87 1.69
C LEU A 229 14.54 7.68 2.61
N GLN A 230 13.63 6.79 2.22
CA GLN A 230 13.28 5.59 2.95
C GLN A 230 13.53 4.36 2.07
N PRO A 231 14.39 3.42 2.48
CA PRO A 231 14.62 2.20 1.74
C PRO A 231 13.47 1.20 1.94
N GLU A 232 13.14 0.49 0.87
CA GLU A 232 12.20 -0.63 0.86
C GLU A 232 12.86 -1.80 0.10
N ILE A 233 12.67 -3.02 0.58
CA ILE A 233 13.29 -4.21 -0.01
C ILE A 233 12.27 -5.34 -0.04
N SER A 234 12.23 -6.11 -1.13
CA SER A 234 11.51 -7.38 -1.23
C SER A 234 12.42 -8.45 -1.82
N VAL A 235 12.32 -9.64 -1.27
CA VAL A 235 12.94 -10.83 -1.84
C VAL A 235 11.91 -11.92 -1.91
N ALA A 236 11.79 -12.59 -3.06
CA ALA A 236 10.89 -13.73 -3.23
C ALA A 236 11.61 -14.89 -3.90
N TYR A 237 11.30 -16.10 -3.48
CA TYR A 237 11.77 -17.34 -4.07
C TYR A 237 10.59 -18.07 -4.72
N LEU A 238 10.72 -18.39 -6.00
CA LEU A 238 9.73 -19.12 -6.76
C LEU A 238 9.87 -20.63 -6.46
N LEU A 239 9.00 -21.17 -5.62
CA LEU A 239 8.93 -22.61 -5.33
C LEU A 239 8.46 -23.40 -6.55
N SER A 240 7.64 -22.78 -7.38
CA SER A 240 7.17 -23.29 -8.66
C SER A 240 6.77 -22.10 -9.55
N LYS A 241 6.32 -22.37 -10.78
CA LYS A 241 5.84 -21.34 -11.70
C LYS A 241 4.65 -20.53 -11.16
N ASN A 242 3.95 -21.03 -10.15
CA ASN A 242 2.71 -20.43 -9.64
C ASN A 242 2.70 -20.23 -8.12
N VAL A 243 3.80 -20.54 -7.40
CA VAL A 243 3.93 -20.34 -5.96
C VAL A 243 5.25 -19.67 -5.65
N ALA A 244 5.21 -18.58 -4.92
CA ALA A 244 6.38 -17.90 -4.38
C ALA A 244 6.27 -17.72 -2.87
N ILE A 245 7.41 -17.74 -2.20
CA ILE A 245 7.55 -17.31 -0.79
C ILE A 245 8.51 -16.14 -0.75
N GLY A 246 8.31 -15.21 0.19
CA GLY A 246 9.21 -14.07 0.27
C GLY A 246 9.09 -13.31 1.57
N ALA A 247 9.84 -12.21 1.63
CA ALA A 247 9.83 -11.27 2.74
C ALA A 247 10.00 -9.85 2.23
N GLU A 248 9.40 -8.90 2.94
CA GLU A 248 9.49 -7.49 2.64
C GLU A 248 9.90 -6.67 3.85
N TYR A 249 10.52 -5.56 3.58
CA TYR A 249 10.89 -4.54 4.55
C TYR A 249 10.56 -3.17 3.96
N ARG A 250 9.87 -2.33 4.74
CA ARG A 250 9.55 -0.94 4.39
C ARG A 250 9.93 -0.02 5.53
N ALA A 251 10.97 0.81 5.33
CA ALA A 251 11.32 1.87 6.27
C ALA A 251 10.28 3.00 6.24
N LYS A 252 10.23 3.76 7.30
CA LYS A 252 9.36 4.93 7.44
C LYS A 252 10.11 6.11 8.03
N PRO A 253 9.77 7.35 7.66
CA PRO A 253 10.32 8.52 8.33
C PRO A 253 9.82 8.58 9.78
N ASN A 254 10.65 9.09 10.67
CA ASN A 254 10.33 9.24 12.08
C ASN A 254 10.12 10.72 12.43
N ASN A 255 9.12 11.34 11.78
CA ASN A 255 8.89 12.78 11.88
C ASN A 255 8.28 13.21 13.22
N LEU A 256 7.47 12.34 13.84
CA LEU A 256 6.70 12.65 15.04
C LEU A 256 7.44 12.39 16.35
N GLU A 257 8.56 11.68 16.33
CA GLU A 257 9.33 11.34 17.54
C GLU A 257 9.79 12.58 18.31
N ALA A 258 10.31 13.59 17.61
CA ALA A 258 10.78 14.82 18.24
C ALA A 258 9.65 15.57 18.95
N LEU A 259 8.45 15.58 18.37
CA LEU A 259 7.25 16.16 18.98
C LEU A 259 6.82 15.36 20.21
N GLY A 260 6.85 14.03 20.13
CA GLY A 260 6.55 13.15 21.26
C GLY A 260 7.50 13.37 22.43
N ARG A 261 8.80 13.52 22.18
CA ARG A 261 9.79 13.85 23.21
C ARG A 261 9.53 15.23 23.85
N ALA A 262 9.26 16.25 23.04
CA ALA A 262 8.95 17.60 23.50
C ALA A 262 7.65 17.65 24.34
N ALA A 263 6.69 16.79 24.03
CA ALA A 263 5.43 16.65 24.79
C ALA A 263 5.55 15.75 26.03
N GLY A 264 6.74 15.27 26.38
CA GLY A 264 6.96 14.40 27.53
C GLY A 264 6.51 12.94 27.30
N LEU A 265 6.19 12.55 26.07
CA LEU A 265 5.76 11.20 25.71
C LEU A 265 6.94 10.25 25.41
N GLY A 266 8.20 10.71 25.55
CA GLY A 266 9.39 9.94 25.22
C GLY A 266 9.34 9.42 23.76
N GLY A 267 9.46 8.10 23.58
CA GLY A 267 9.31 7.43 22.28
C GLY A 267 7.87 7.12 21.87
N GLY A 268 6.85 7.73 22.54
CA GLY A 268 5.44 7.41 22.33
C GLY A 268 4.89 7.71 20.93
N LEU A 269 5.59 8.53 20.13
CA LEU A 269 5.27 8.82 18.72
C LEU A 269 6.36 8.34 17.75
N GLN A 270 7.27 7.48 18.20
CA GLN A 270 8.31 6.90 17.34
C GLN A 270 7.71 5.90 16.36
N GLU A 271 8.09 6.00 15.09
CA GLU A 271 7.69 5.04 14.06
C GLU A 271 8.70 3.91 13.89
N GLN A 272 8.20 2.72 13.59
CA GLN A 272 9.01 1.54 13.29
C GLN A 272 8.70 1.03 11.88
N ALA A 273 9.70 0.42 11.23
CA ALA A 273 9.54 -0.17 9.90
C ALA A 273 8.48 -1.27 9.89
N TRP A 274 7.84 -1.44 8.74
CA TRP A 274 6.95 -2.56 8.46
C TRP A 274 7.74 -3.69 7.81
N LYS A 275 7.35 -4.91 8.13
CA LYS A 275 7.95 -6.14 7.62
C LYS A 275 6.89 -7.19 7.43
N ASP A 276 7.12 -8.09 6.51
CA ASP A 276 6.33 -9.31 6.39
C ASP A 276 7.15 -10.50 5.89
N VAL A 277 6.54 -11.67 6.01
CA VAL A 277 6.88 -12.87 5.28
C VAL A 277 5.61 -13.37 4.62
N PHE A 278 5.66 -13.73 3.34
CA PHE A 278 4.49 -14.02 2.55
C PHE A 278 4.61 -15.30 1.72
N VAL A 279 3.45 -15.85 1.38
CA VAL A 279 3.26 -16.85 0.33
C VAL A 279 2.30 -16.25 -0.69
N ALA A 280 2.70 -16.22 -1.95
CA ALA A 280 1.87 -15.83 -3.07
C ALA A 280 1.57 -17.03 -3.97
N TRP A 281 0.32 -17.20 -4.36
CA TRP A 281 -0.14 -18.28 -5.21
C TRP A 281 -1.00 -17.72 -6.36
N ALA A 282 -0.64 -18.09 -7.59
CA ALA A 282 -1.40 -17.77 -8.79
C ALA A 282 -2.00 -19.06 -9.37
N PRO A 283 -3.25 -19.43 -9.05
CA PRO A 283 -3.91 -20.61 -9.59
C PRO A 283 -4.00 -20.57 -11.12
N ASN A 284 -4.05 -19.40 -11.70
CA ASN A 284 -4.02 -19.15 -13.15
C ASN A 284 -3.44 -17.76 -13.44
N LYS A 285 -3.35 -17.40 -14.73
CA LYS A 285 -2.77 -16.11 -15.15
C LYS A 285 -3.56 -14.86 -14.70
N ASN A 286 -4.83 -15.03 -14.38
CA ASN A 286 -5.71 -13.90 -14.07
C ASN A 286 -5.93 -13.69 -12.57
N VAL A 287 -5.60 -14.68 -11.73
CA VAL A 287 -5.87 -14.63 -10.29
C VAL A 287 -4.58 -14.85 -9.51
N SER A 288 -4.34 -14.02 -8.51
CA SER A 288 -3.31 -14.25 -7.50
C SER A 288 -3.87 -14.04 -6.09
N LEU A 289 -3.38 -14.84 -5.16
CA LEU A 289 -3.70 -14.79 -3.74
C LEU A 289 -2.41 -14.67 -2.95
N THR A 290 -2.37 -13.79 -1.96
CA THR A 290 -1.21 -13.62 -1.07
C THR A 290 -1.65 -13.71 0.36
N LEU A 291 -0.99 -14.57 1.12
CA LEU A 291 -1.10 -14.68 2.58
C LEU A 291 0.23 -14.26 3.18
N ALA A 292 0.22 -13.35 4.16
CA ALA A 292 1.42 -12.91 4.85
C ALA A 292 1.22 -12.85 6.37
N TYR A 293 2.31 -13.06 7.10
CA TYR A 293 2.44 -12.66 8.49
C TYR A 293 3.18 -11.33 8.54
N VAL A 294 2.54 -10.32 9.14
CA VAL A 294 3.05 -8.94 9.19
C VAL A 294 3.53 -8.56 10.57
N ASP A 295 4.62 -7.80 10.66
CA ASP A 295 5.08 -7.04 11.82
C ASP A 295 5.12 -5.56 11.42
N LEU A 296 4.10 -4.81 11.82
CA LEU A 296 3.97 -3.38 11.55
C LEU A 296 4.67 -2.53 12.62
N GLY A 297 5.46 -3.17 13.49
CA GLY A 297 6.09 -2.49 14.62
C GLY A 297 5.05 -1.91 15.60
N ARG A 298 5.44 -0.88 16.31
CA ARG A 298 4.53 -0.08 17.14
C ARG A 298 3.98 1.05 16.28
N ILE A 299 2.66 1.13 16.15
CA ILE A 299 2.02 2.16 15.31
C ILE A 299 2.02 3.51 16.04
N ILE A 300 1.48 3.56 17.26
CA ILE A 300 1.55 4.71 18.15
C ILE A 300 1.88 4.17 19.55
N PRO A 301 3.17 4.09 19.94
CA PRO A 301 3.58 3.46 21.20
C PRO A 301 2.91 4.07 22.45
N GLY A 302 2.56 5.36 22.41
CA GLY A 302 1.87 6.05 23.49
C GLY A 302 0.41 5.61 23.69
N ILE A 303 -0.21 4.96 22.68
CA ILE A 303 -1.59 4.45 22.75
C ILE A 303 -1.57 2.92 22.86
N THR A 304 -0.82 2.27 21.97
CA THR A 304 -0.68 0.81 21.89
C THR A 304 0.80 0.44 21.97
N PRO A 305 1.31 0.13 23.19
CA PRO A 305 2.74 -0.10 23.41
C PRO A 305 3.25 -1.43 22.81
N LYS A 306 2.35 -2.34 22.45
CA LYS A 306 2.68 -3.64 21.86
C LYS A 306 3.05 -3.50 20.38
N LYS A 307 3.92 -4.38 19.89
CA LYS A 307 4.13 -4.56 18.45
C LYS A 307 2.86 -5.07 17.80
N GLN A 308 2.54 -4.54 16.64
CA GLN A 308 1.36 -4.89 15.87
C GLN A 308 1.71 -5.98 14.85
N THR A 309 1.71 -7.21 15.29
CA THR A 309 1.87 -8.38 14.43
C THR A 309 0.51 -8.97 14.08
N GLY A 310 0.40 -9.64 12.94
CA GLY A 310 -0.88 -10.17 12.50
C GLY A 310 -0.83 -10.86 11.15
N VAL A 311 -1.99 -10.97 10.53
CA VAL A 311 -2.19 -11.66 9.25
C VAL A 311 -2.68 -10.67 8.20
N TYR A 312 -2.17 -10.85 7.00
CA TYR A 312 -2.53 -10.13 5.79
C TYR A 312 -3.02 -11.12 4.75
N LEU A 313 -4.13 -10.83 4.12
CA LEU A 313 -4.69 -11.58 3.00
C LEU A 313 -5.01 -10.64 1.86
N SER A 314 -4.53 -10.95 0.67
CA SER A 314 -4.82 -10.18 -0.55
C SER A 314 -5.26 -11.11 -1.68
N GLY A 315 -6.24 -10.66 -2.44
CA GLY A 315 -6.64 -11.26 -3.70
C GLY A 315 -6.59 -10.24 -4.81
N GLN A 316 -6.05 -10.65 -5.97
CA GLN A 316 -5.96 -9.83 -7.17
C GLN A 316 -6.48 -10.57 -8.39
N ILE A 317 -7.14 -9.83 -9.25
CA ILE A 317 -7.45 -10.25 -10.62
C ILE A 317 -6.73 -9.33 -11.60
N ALA A 318 -6.23 -9.90 -12.71
CA ALA A 318 -5.49 -9.16 -13.73
C ALA A 318 -5.82 -9.69 -15.14
N PHE A 319 -5.90 -8.75 -16.08
CA PHE A 319 -6.21 -9.00 -17.49
C PHE A 319 -5.26 -8.25 -18.40
#